data_3076db8872915ba982a55a2b3d6e87b7
#
_entry.id   3076db8872915ba982a55a2b3d6e87b7
#
_cell.length_a   1.000
_cell.length_b   1.000
_cell.length_c   1.000
_cell.angle_alpha   90.00
_cell.angle_beta   90.00
_cell.angle_gamma   90.00
#
_symmetry.space_group_name_H-M   'P 1'
#
loop_
_entity.id
_entity.type
_entity.pdbx_description
1 polymer ?
#
loop_
_entity_poly.entity_id
_entity_poly.type
_entity_poly.pdbx_seq_one_letter_code
_entity_poly.pdbx_strand_id
1 'polypeptide(L)'
;MATCFKVKVTNNTLITLRHSEGANDCLYVKDEFTSFAMALKFKTMRKLRNNELGRISVEEFKEAKKTPIIVVLDNIRSLNNIGSVFRTSDAFLIEKIYLCGITATPPNKEIHKTALGSTESVNWEYVEDTMDLVKKLKAKNVKVLSIEQADNSTMLNDFSVEKDQKYAVVFGNEVKGVQQDVVSASDNCIEIPQLGTKHSLNISVSCGVVLWDLFVKIN
;
A
#
# COMPACT_ATOMS: atom_id res chain seq x y z
N MET A 1 -18.23 34.92 7.13
CA MET A 1 -18.13 35.62 5.84
C MET A 1 -18.57 34.66 4.74
N ALA A 2 -19.66 34.93 4.05
CA ALA A 2 -20.16 34.08 2.97
C ALA A 2 -19.39 34.41 1.68
N THR A 3 -18.63 33.46 1.16
CA THR A 3 -17.89 33.61 -0.08
C THR A 3 -18.87 33.32 -1.25
N CYS A 4 -19.14 34.34 -2.04
CA CYS A 4 -20.03 34.23 -3.22
C CYS A 4 -19.15 34.01 -4.47
N PHE A 5 -19.33 32.89 -5.16
CA PHE A 5 -18.66 32.62 -6.44
C PHE A 5 -19.61 32.94 -7.60
N LYS A 6 -19.16 33.78 -8.53
CA LYS A 6 -19.85 34.03 -9.79
C LYS A 6 -19.17 33.27 -10.93
N VAL A 7 -19.87 32.36 -11.57
CA VAL A 7 -19.38 31.65 -12.74
C VAL A 7 -20.14 32.16 -13.96
N LYS A 8 -19.43 32.67 -14.97
CA LYS A 8 -20.02 33.12 -16.23
C LYS A 8 -20.03 31.94 -17.21
N VAL A 9 -21.20 31.45 -17.55
CA VAL A 9 -21.35 30.42 -18.58
C VAL A 9 -21.69 31.12 -19.91
N THR A 10 -21.08 30.68 -21.02
CA THR A 10 -21.33 31.13 -22.35
C THR A 10 -22.80 30.88 -22.71
N ASN A 11 -23.56 31.90 -22.99
CA ASN A 11 -24.95 32.06 -23.45
C ASN A 11 -25.83 32.87 -22.48
N ASN A 12 -25.28 33.95 -21.90
CA ASN A 12 -26.02 34.92 -21.07
C ASN A 12 -26.75 34.43 -19.81
N THR A 13 -26.47 33.23 -19.31
CA THR A 13 -27.04 32.74 -18.06
C THR A 13 -26.05 32.95 -16.91
N LEU A 14 -26.46 33.69 -15.89
CA LEU A 14 -25.65 33.96 -14.68
C LEU A 14 -26.02 32.95 -13.58
N ILE A 15 -25.06 32.10 -13.16
CA ILE A 15 -25.25 31.19 -12.06
C ILE A 15 -24.66 31.80 -10.79
N THR A 16 -25.46 31.99 -9.77
CA THR A 16 -25.02 32.48 -8.46
C THR A 16 -25.07 31.34 -7.46
N LEU A 17 -23.90 30.92 -6.91
CA LEU A 17 -23.80 29.97 -5.83
C LEU A 17 -23.83 30.70 -4.49
N ARG A 18 -24.74 30.32 -3.59
CA ARG A 18 -24.70 30.75 -2.19
C ARG A 18 -24.36 29.55 -1.30
N HIS A 19 -23.36 29.70 -0.46
CA HIS A 19 -23.05 28.75 0.57
C HIS A 19 -23.84 29.10 1.83
N SER A 20 -24.68 28.17 2.31
CA SER A 20 -25.29 28.25 3.63
C SER A 20 -24.74 27.13 4.50
N GLU A 21 -24.25 27.45 5.68
CA GLU A 21 -23.82 26.45 6.66
C GLU A 21 -25.00 25.56 7.02
N GLY A 22 -24.88 24.26 6.74
CA GLY A 22 -25.79 23.22 7.19
C GLY A 22 -26.82 22.67 6.21
N ALA A 23 -26.84 23.13 4.94
CA ALA A 23 -27.75 22.56 3.93
C ALA A 23 -26.94 21.96 2.77
N ASN A 24 -27.44 20.84 2.21
CA ASN A 24 -26.90 20.28 0.97
C ASN A 24 -26.91 21.35 -0.12
N ASP A 25 -25.74 21.63 -0.72
CA ASP A 25 -25.60 22.63 -1.75
C ASP A 25 -26.46 22.27 -2.96
N CYS A 26 -27.46 23.11 -3.25
CA CYS A 26 -28.30 23.01 -4.44
C CYS A 26 -27.95 24.14 -5.39
N LEU A 27 -27.59 23.81 -6.62
CA LEU A 27 -27.47 24.75 -7.70
C LEU A 27 -28.83 24.94 -8.37
N TYR A 28 -29.36 26.17 -8.36
CA TYR A 28 -30.58 26.53 -9.12
C TYR A 28 -30.18 27.20 -10.43
N VAL A 29 -30.52 26.57 -11.53
CA VAL A 29 -30.48 27.20 -12.84
C VAL A 29 -31.87 27.77 -13.11
N LYS A 30 -31.99 29.11 -13.19
CA LYS A 30 -33.22 29.77 -13.58
C LYS A 30 -33.17 30.04 -15.07
N ASP A 31 -33.94 29.29 -15.83
CA ASP A 31 -34.15 29.54 -17.26
C ASP A 31 -35.53 30.18 -17.42
N GLU A 32 -35.63 31.29 -18.15
CA GLU A 32 -36.88 32.06 -18.29
C GLU A 32 -37.95 31.34 -19.12
N PHE A 33 -37.64 30.19 -19.71
CA PHE A 33 -38.55 29.49 -20.63
C PHE A 33 -39.05 28.11 -20.18
N THR A 34 -38.60 27.55 -19.11
CA THR A 34 -39.14 26.27 -18.66
C THR A 34 -39.28 26.24 -17.13
N SER A 35 -40.46 25.93 -16.64
CA SER A 35 -40.78 25.77 -15.20
C SER A 35 -40.12 24.51 -14.58
N PHE A 36 -38.96 24.09 -15.07
CA PHE A 36 -38.24 22.89 -14.61
C PHE A 36 -36.96 23.31 -13.90
N ALA A 37 -37.02 23.48 -12.59
CA ALA A 37 -35.82 23.65 -11.78
C ALA A 37 -35.09 22.30 -11.61
N MET A 38 -34.05 22.07 -12.40
CA MET A 38 -33.19 20.90 -12.21
C MET A 38 -32.17 21.21 -11.12
N ALA A 39 -32.39 20.64 -9.92
CA ALA A 39 -31.45 20.74 -8.81
C ALA A 39 -30.29 19.74 -9.04
N LEU A 40 -29.11 20.22 -9.43
CA LEU A 40 -27.90 19.44 -9.47
C LEU A 40 -27.33 19.32 -8.05
N LYS A 41 -27.43 18.12 -7.45
CA LYS A 41 -26.78 17.81 -6.18
C LYS A 41 -25.28 17.61 -6.46
N PHE A 42 -24.46 18.56 -6.08
CA PHE A 42 -23.00 18.34 -6.03
C PHE A 42 -22.67 17.56 -4.77
N LYS A 43 -22.03 16.40 -4.95
CA LYS A 43 -21.51 15.63 -3.82
C LYS A 43 -20.25 16.34 -3.30
N THR A 44 -20.36 17.09 -2.22
CA THR A 44 -19.19 17.69 -1.56
C THR A 44 -18.34 16.59 -0.91
N MET A 45 -17.04 16.58 -1.19
CA MET A 45 -16.08 15.68 -0.55
C MET A 45 -15.50 16.35 0.68
N ARG A 46 -15.68 15.75 1.87
CA ARG A 46 -15.05 16.19 3.09
C ARG A 46 -14.05 15.13 3.59
N LYS A 47 -13.03 15.54 4.31
CA LYS A 47 -12.12 14.63 5.00
C LYS A 47 -12.84 13.92 6.14
N LEU A 48 -12.70 12.59 6.20
CA LEU A 48 -13.17 11.82 7.34
C LEU A 48 -12.27 12.04 8.57
N ARG A 49 -12.86 12.01 9.75
CA ARG A 49 -12.13 11.96 11.02
C ARG A 49 -11.67 10.52 11.29
N ASN A 50 -10.65 10.36 12.14
CA ASN A 50 -10.09 9.04 12.44
C ASN A 50 -11.14 8.05 12.98
N ASN A 51 -12.07 8.51 13.81
CA ASN A 51 -13.16 7.69 14.35
C ASN A 51 -14.24 7.30 13.33
N GLU A 52 -14.23 7.90 12.14
CA GLU A 52 -15.16 7.59 11.03
C GLU A 52 -14.57 6.59 10.04
N LEU A 53 -13.29 6.22 10.19
CA LEU A 53 -12.58 5.36 9.23
C LEU A 53 -12.92 3.87 9.40
N GLY A 54 -13.59 3.45 10.48
CA GLY A 54 -13.95 2.05 10.71
C GLY A 54 -12.74 1.11 10.79
N ARG A 55 -11.62 1.58 11.37
CA ARG A 55 -10.42 0.75 11.53
C ARG A 55 -10.65 -0.32 12.59
N ILE A 56 -10.21 -1.54 12.29
CA ILE A 56 -10.29 -2.68 13.21
C ILE A 56 -9.28 -2.54 14.35
N SER A 57 -9.55 -3.18 15.49
CA SER A 57 -8.62 -3.27 16.62
C SER A 57 -7.46 -4.24 16.34
N VAL A 58 -6.44 -4.24 17.21
CA VAL A 58 -5.32 -5.20 17.11
C VAL A 58 -5.80 -6.64 17.25
N GLU A 59 -6.77 -6.89 18.14
CA GLU A 59 -7.37 -8.19 18.37
C GLU A 59 -8.13 -8.67 17.14
N GLU A 60 -9.01 -7.82 16.60
CA GLU A 60 -9.74 -8.10 15.37
C GLU A 60 -8.78 -8.31 14.18
N PHE A 61 -7.67 -7.53 14.11
CA PHE A 61 -6.64 -7.74 13.10
C PHE A 61 -6.05 -9.16 13.21
N LYS A 62 -5.72 -9.64 14.41
CA LYS A 62 -5.11 -10.97 14.60
C LYS A 62 -6.05 -12.10 14.18
N GLU A 63 -7.35 -11.94 14.37
CA GLU A 63 -8.38 -12.93 14.03
C GLU A 63 -8.83 -12.83 12.55
N ALA A 64 -8.65 -11.69 11.91
CA ALA A 64 -9.07 -11.46 10.54
C ALA A 64 -8.37 -12.41 9.56
N LYS A 65 -9.09 -12.80 8.50
CA LYS A 65 -8.50 -13.52 7.36
C LYS A 65 -7.40 -12.66 6.73
N LYS A 66 -6.19 -13.18 6.65
CA LYS A 66 -5.04 -12.48 6.09
C LYS A 66 -5.00 -12.55 4.58
N THR A 67 -4.47 -11.52 3.97
CA THR A 67 -3.98 -11.58 2.59
C THR A 67 -2.84 -12.60 2.54
N PRO A 68 -2.86 -13.56 1.60
CA PRO A 68 -1.90 -14.67 1.56
C PRO A 68 -0.53 -14.20 1.04
N ILE A 69 0.00 -13.17 1.66
CA ILE A 69 1.30 -12.57 1.35
C ILE A 69 2.16 -12.57 2.62
N ILE A 70 3.40 -13.00 2.46
CA ILE A 70 4.46 -12.91 3.45
C ILE A 70 5.48 -11.89 2.95
N VAL A 71 5.92 -10.98 3.82
CA VAL A 71 7.00 -10.05 3.52
C VAL A 71 8.30 -10.58 4.12
N VAL A 72 9.37 -10.57 3.35
CA VAL A 72 10.72 -10.94 3.80
C VAL A 72 11.65 -9.74 3.63
N LEU A 73 12.25 -9.28 4.72
CA LEU A 73 13.20 -8.18 4.73
C LEU A 73 14.62 -8.75 4.85
N ASP A 74 15.32 -8.79 3.71
CA ASP A 74 16.66 -9.39 3.59
C ASP A 74 17.74 -8.34 3.86
N ASN A 75 18.33 -8.39 5.07
CA ASN A 75 19.43 -7.51 5.47
C ASN A 75 19.15 -6.00 5.39
N ILE A 76 17.95 -5.58 5.78
CA ILE A 76 17.54 -4.18 5.77
C ILE A 76 18.23 -3.39 6.88
N ARG A 77 18.83 -2.23 6.52
CA ARG A 77 19.60 -1.39 7.43
C ARG A 77 18.78 -0.29 8.08
N SER A 78 17.84 0.29 7.35
CA SER A 78 17.10 1.45 7.79
C SER A 78 15.93 1.07 8.70
N LEU A 79 16.04 1.45 9.97
CA LEU A 79 14.99 1.25 10.98
C LEU A 79 13.66 1.91 10.59
N ASN A 80 13.73 3.08 9.96
CA ASN A 80 12.54 3.79 9.48
C ASN A 80 11.84 3.06 8.33
N ASN A 81 12.60 2.43 7.43
CA ASN A 81 12.03 1.60 6.37
C ASN A 81 11.34 0.37 6.96
N ILE A 82 11.97 -0.30 7.93
CA ILE A 82 11.37 -1.45 8.62
C ILE A 82 10.01 -1.08 9.24
N GLY A 83 9.96 0.02 10.01
CA GLY A 83 8.70 0.47 10.61
C GLY A 83 7.63 0.86 9.57
N SER A 84 8.04 1.47 8.46
CA SER A 84 7.13 1.81 7.36
C SER A 84 6.57 0.56 6.66
N VAL A 85 7.38 -0.50 6.53
CA VAL A 85 6.93 -1.81 6.01
C VAL A 85 5.91 -2.45 6.95
N PHE A 86 6.12 -2.42 8.27
CA PHE A 86 5.12 -2.88 9.23
C PHE A 86 3.78 -2.16 9.06
N ARG A 87 3.81 -0.82 8.93
CA ARG A 87 2.60 -0.02 8.74
C ARG A 87 1.88 -0.32 7.43
N THR A 88 2.62 -0.54 6.35
CA THR A 88 2.05 -0.93 5.05
C THR A 88 1.47 -2.34 5.11
N SER A 89 2.14 -3.25 5.79
CA SER A 89 1.68 -4.63 6.00
C SER A 89 0.40 -4.71 6.83
N ASP A 90 0.27 -3.86 7.84
CA ASP A 90 -0.99 -3.69 8.60
C ASP A 90 -2.13 -3.25 7.69
N ALA A 91 -1.90 -2.21 6.86
CA ALA A 91 -2.92 -1.64 5.99
C ALA A 91 -3.53 -2.65 5.00
N PHE A 92 -2.78 -3.67 4.59
CA PHE A 92 -3.21 -4.71 3.63
C PHE A 92 -3.44 -6.09 4.26
N LEU A 93 -3.56 -6.18 5.60
CA LEU A 93 -3.77 -7.44 6.31
C LEU A 93 -2.76 -8.53 5.93
N ILE A 94 -1.48 -8.16 5.76
CA ILE A 94 -0.41 -9.10 5.39
C ILE A 94 -0.25 -10.17 6.47
N GLU A 95 -0.03 -11.41 6.04
CA GLU A 95 -0.01 -12.56 6.94
C GLU A 95 1.15 -12.51 7.94
N LYS A 96 2.36 -12.18 7.46
CA LYS A 96 3.57 -12.20 8.30
C LYS A 96 4.70 -11.39 7.69
N ILE A 97 5.58 -10.88 8.55
CA ILE A 97 6.87 -10.30 8.16
C ILE A 97 8.00 -11.17 8.73
N TYR A 98 8.96 -11.54 7.90
CA TYR A 98 10.24 -12.09 8.32
C TYR A 98 11.33 -11.04 8.28
N LEU A 99 12.08 -10.93 9.37
CA LEU A 99 13.21 -10.02 9.52
C LEU A 99 14.49 -10.85 9.47
N CYS A 100 15.26 -10.75 8.39
CA CYS A 100 16.38 -11.64 8.12
C CYS A 100 17.74 -10.96 8.28
N GLY A 101 18.72 -11.70 8.75
CA GLY A 101 20.11 -11.29 8.87
C GLY A 101 20.30 -10.08 9.78
N ILE A 102 20.86 -8.99 9.24
CA ILE A 102 21.12 -7.76 10.01
C ILE A 102 19.87 -6.89 10.22
N THR A 103 18.72 -7.30 9.71
CA THR A 103 17.45 -6.55 9.86
C THR A 103 17.08 -6.48 11.34
N ALA A 104 16.99 -5.26 11.87
CA ALA A 104 16.65 -5.05 13.28
C ALA A 104 15.20 -5.45 13.58
N THR A 105 14.99 -5.90 14.82
CA THR A 105 13.70 -6.39 15.32
C THR A 105 13.02 -5.41 16.28
N PRO A 106 11.69 -5.40 16.38
CA PRO A 106 11.01 -4.83 17.54
C PRO A 106 11.38 -5.57 18.86
N PRO A 107 11.31 -4.90 20.04
CA PRO A 107 11.01 -3.49 20.21
C PRO A 107 12.22 -2.60 19.89
N ASN A 108 12.01 -1.60 19.04
CA ASN A 108 13.02 -0.61 18.71
C ASN A 108 12.34 0.76 18.54
N LYS A 109 12.88 1.81 19.18
CA LYS A 109 12.29 3.16 19.22
C LYS A 109 12.13 3.78 17.82
N GLU A 110 13.13 3.61 16.95
CA GLU A 110 13.11 4.17 15.60
C GLU A 110 12.12 3.42 14.68
N ILE A 111 12.03 2.08 14.81
CA ILE A 111 11.01 1.28 14.13
C ILE A 111 9.62 1.73 14.59
N HIS A 112 9.41 1.90 15.89
CA HIS A 112 8.12 2.28 16.46
C HIS A 112 7.61 3.64 15.93
N LYS A 113 8.52 4.61 15.70
CA LYS A 113 8.17 5.94 15.17
C LYS A 113 7.42 5.89 13.84
N THR A 114 7.80 5.00 12.93
CA THR A 114 7.19 4.88 11.60
C THR A 114 6.14 3.78 11.53
N ALA A 115 6.25 2.76 12.37
CA ALA A 115 5.28 1.67 12.47
C ALA A 115 3.95 2.09 13.10
N LEU A 116 3.94 3.10 13.99
CA LEU A 116 2.72 3.62 14.65
C LEU A 116 1.86 2.53 15.30
N GLY A 117 2.47 1.55 15.97
CA GLY A 117 1.79 0.44 16.66
C GLY A 117 1.58 -0.83 15.82
N SER A 118 1.81 -0.79 14.50
CA SER A 118 1.62 -1.97 13.63
C SER A 118 2.57 -3.15 13.92
N THR A 119 3.61 -2.95 14.72
CA THR A 119 4.43 -4.05 15.26
C THR A 119 3.70 -4.95 16.26
N GLU A 120 2.55 -4.51 16.77
CA GLU A 120 1.69 -5.26 17.70
C GLU A 120 0.60 -6.05 16.97
N SER A 121 0.14 -5.54 15.82
CA SER A 121 -0.88 -6.17 14.99
C SER A 121 -0.31 -7.20 14.02
N VAL A 122 0.74 -6.84 13.26
CA VAL A 122 1.34 -7.71 12.24
C VAL A 122 2.24 -8.75 12.88
N ASN A 123 2.00 -10.02 12.59
CA ASN A 123 2.89 -11.10 13.02
C ASN A 123 4.26 -10.96 12.36
N TRP A 124 5.31 -11.17 13.15
CA TRP A 124 6.67 -11.14 12.63
C TRP A 124 7.57 -12.19 13.32
N GLU A 125 8.66 -12.52 12.66
CA GLU A 125 9.66 -13.47 13.17
C GLU A 125 11.04 -13.08 12.65
N TYR A 126 12.07 -13.26 13.49
CA TYR A 126 13.46 -13.12 13.07
C TYR A 126 13.99 -14.46 12.56
N VAL A 127 14.75 -14.40 11.47
CA VAL A 127 15.47 -15.56 10.90
C VAL A 127 16.90 -15.13 10.54
N GLU A 128 17.89 -15.88 10.98
CA GLU A 128 19.29 -15.53 10.78
C GLU A 128 19.69 -15.54 9.29
N ASP A 129 19.27 -16.55 8.54
CA ASP A 129 19.62 -16.75 7.14
C ASP A 129 18.40 -16.72 6.23
N THR A 130 18.43 -15.81 5.24
CA THR A 130 17.32 -15.62 4.29
C THR A 130 17.17 -16.83 3.37
N MET A 131 18.27 -17.46 2.96
CA MET A 131 18.22 -18.61 2.06
C MET A 131 17.59 -19.83 2.74
N ASP A 132 17.85 -20.04 4.03
CA ASP A 132 17.21 -21.10 4.80
C ASP A 132 15.71 -20.86 4.98
N LEU A 133 15.29 -19.61 5.14
CA LEU A 133 13.88 -19.22 5.13
C LEU A 133 13.24 -19.54 3.77
N VAL A 134 13.87 -19.16 2.67
CA VAL A 134 13.37 -19.42 1.30
C VAL A 134 13.13 -20.92 1.10
N LYS A 135 14.08 -21.77 1.46
CA LYS A 135 13.93 -23.25 1.40
C LYS A 135 12.71 -23.73 2.19
N LYS A 136 12.54 -23.21 3.42
CA LYS A 136 11.41 -23.58 4.32
C LYS A 136 10.06 -23.13 3.74
N LEU A 137 10.00 -21.95 3.13
CA LEU A 137 8.78 -21.42 2.52
C LEU A 137 8.40 -22.21 1.26
N LYS A 138 9.37 -22.52 0.40
CA LYS A 138 9.14 -23.35 -0.80
C LYS A 138 8.70 -24.76 -0.43
N ALA A 139 9.26 -25.38 0.61
CA ALA A 139 8.81 -26.67 1.12
C ALA A 139 7.36 -26.66 1.63
N LYS A 140 6.79 -25.50 1.96
CA LYS A 140 5.39 -25.28 2.32
C LYS A 140 4.51 -24.82 1.15
N ASN A 141 4.97 -24.96 -0.08
CA ASN A 141 4.29 -24.51 -1.29
C ASN A 141 3.99 -23.01 -1.32
N VAL A 142 4.86 -22.20 -0.71
CA VAL A 142 4.81 -20.72 -0.82
C VAL A 142 5.70 -20.32 -2.00
N LYS A 143 5.17 -19.57 -2.96
CA LYS A 143 5.96 -19.02 -4.07
C LYS A 143 6.77 -17.83 -3.60
N VAL A 144 8.06 -17.86 -3.86
CA VAL A 144 8.99 -16.81 -3.47
C VAL A 144 9.25 -15.87 -4.65
N LEU A 145 9.01 -14.57 -4.43
CA LEU A 145 9.20 -13.51 -5.40
C LEU A 145 10.30 -12.56 -4.87
N SER A 146 11.44 -12.49 -5.52
CA SER A 146 12.44 -11.46 -5.24
C SER A 146 12.09 -10.17 -5.97
N ILE A 147 12.13 -9.04 -5.25
CA ILE A 147 11.90 -7.72 -5.85
C ILE A 147 13.26 -7.11 -6.16
N GLU A 148 13.67 -7.22 -7.43
CA GLU A 148 15.01 -6.82 -7.86
C GLU A 148 15.02 -6.56 -9.38
N GLN A 149 16.06 -5.88 -9.85
CA GLN A 149 16.37 -5.72 -11.27
C GLN A 149 17.35 -6.83 -11.68
N ALA A 150 16.86 -7.79 -12.46
CA ALA A 150 17.66 -8.96 -12.86
C ALA A 150 17.37 -9.36 -14.30
N ASP A 151 18.32 -10.11 -14.90
CA ASP A 151 18.09 -10.74 -16.19
C ASP A 151 16.85 -11.66 -16.10
N ASN A 152 15.98 -11.57 -17.10
CA ASN A 152 14.74 -12.33 -17.18
C ASN A 152 13.73 -12.05 -16.04
N SER A 153 13.79 -10.87 -15.42
CA SER A 153 12.77 -10.42 -14.48
C SER A 153 11.41 -10.27 -15.19
N THR A 154 10.33 -10.44 -14.43
CA THR A 154 8.96 -10.14 -14.87
C THR A 154 8.58 -8.75 -14.37
N MET A 155 8.09 -7.87 -15.24
CA MET A 155 7.57 -6.58 -14.83
C MET A 155 6.34 -6.75 -13.94
N LEU A 156 6.25 -5.97 -12.86
CA LEU A 156 5.18 -6.08 -11.87
C LEU A 156 3.78 -5.99 -12.48
N ASN A 157 3.59 -5.10 -13.47
CA ASN A 157 2.32 -4.94 -14.18
C ASN A 157 1.95 -6.17 -15.03
N ASP A 158 2.92 -6.97 -15.45
CA ASP A 158 2.73 -8.15 -16.30
C ASP A 158 2.65 -9.45 -15.46
N PHE A 159 3.00 -9.38 -14.17
CA PHE A 159 2.93 -10.51 -13.27
C PHE A 159 1.48 -10.86 -12.94
N SER A 160 1.10 -12.12 -13.12
CA SER A 160 -0.23 -12.66 -12.78
C SER A 160 -0.15 -13.53 -11.53
N VAL A 161 -1.11 -13.34 -10.62
CA VAL A 161 -1.24 -14.18 -9.42
C VAL A 161 -2.04 -15.44 -9.74
N GLU A 162 -1.68 -16.55 -9.09
CA GLU A 162 -2.43 -17.80 -9.18
C GLU A 162 -3.49 -17.85 -8.07
N LYS A 163 -4.63 -18.45 -8.38
CA LYS A 163 -5.71 -18.60 -7.41
C LYS A 163 -5.25 -19.46 -6.22
N ASP A 164 -5.62 -19.02 -5.03
CA ASP A 164 -5.34 -19.69 -3.76
C ASP A 164 -3.83 -19.91 -3.46
N GLN A 165 -2.94 -19.24 -4.23
CA GLN A 165 -1.51 -19.30 -4.02
C GLN A 165 -1.06 -18.30 -2.93
N LYS A 166 -0.15 -18.74 -2.06
CA LYS A 166 0.55 -17.90 -1.09
C LYS A 166 1.88 -17.44 -1.67
N TYR A 167 2.20 -16.17 -1.47
CA TYR A 167 3.42 -15.54 -1.96
C TYR A 167 4.30 -15.03 -0.80
N ALA A 168 5.61 -15.20 -0.92
CA ALA A 168 6.60 -14.53 -0.10
C ALA A 168 7.35 -13.54 -0.96
N VAL A 169 7.33 -12.27 -0.57
CA VAL A 169 7.93 -11.15 -1.32
C VAL A 169 9.19 -10.71 -0.60
N VAL A 170 10.34 -10.88 -1.24
CA VAL A 170 11.66 -10.58 -0.66
C VAL A 170 12.12 -9.20 -1.11
N PHE A 171 12.39 -8.33 -0.15
CA PHE A 171 12.99 -7.01 -0.35
C PHE A 171 14.41 -7.02 0.20
N GLY A 172 15.35 -6.57 -0.61
CA GLY A 172 16.77 -6.62 -0.29
C GLY A 172 17.33 -5.36 0.36
N ASN A 173 18.57 -5.46 0.76
CA ASN A 173 19.39 -4.41 1.34
C ASN A 173 19.43 -3.16 0.45
N GLU A 174 19.40 -1.95 1.06
CA GLU A 174 19.33 -0.67 0.34
C GLU A 174 20.53 -0.39 -0.56
N VAL A 175 21.65 -1.09 -0.36
CA VAL A 175 22.88 -0.90 -1.14
C VAL A 175 23.16 -2.09 -2.05
N LYS A 176 22.95 -3.31 -1.53
CA LYS A 176 23.34 -4.56 -2.22
C LYS A 176 22.16 -5.25 -2.92
N GLY A 177 20.93 -4.80 -2.67
CA GLY A 177 19.74 -5.49 -3.17
C GLY A 177 19.49 -6.82 -2.44
N VAL A 178 18.70 -7.69 -3.06
CA VAL A 178 18.46 -9.07 -2.61
C VAL A 178 19.73 -9.91 -2.88
N GLN A 179 20.11 -10.78 -1.95
CA GLN A 179 21.27 -11.65 -2.12
C GLN A 179 21.12 -12.52 -3.39
N GLN A 180 22.21 -12.70 -4.16
CA GLN A 180 22.17 -13.36 -5.46
C GLN A 180 21.65 -14.82 -5.37
N ASP A 181 22.02 -15.54 -4.34
CA ASP A 181 21.55 -16.91 -4.11
C ASP A 181 20.03 -16.97 -3.81
N VAL A 182 19.51 -15.97 -3.10
CA VAL A 182 18.07 -15.78 -2.86
C VAL A 182 17.32 -15.48 -4.17
N VAL A 183 17.85 -14.56 -5.00
CA VAL A 183 17.30 -14.28 -6.33
C VAL A 183 17.26 -15.56 -7.17
N SER A 184 18.38 -16.30 -7.20
CA SER A 184 18.49 -17.53 -7.98
C SER A 184 17.58 -18.67 -7.50
N ALA A 185 17.23 -18.68 -6.21
CA ALA A 185 16.34 -19.68 -5.61
C ALA A 185 14.85 -19.28 -5.66
N SER A 186 14.55 -18.03 -5.98
CA SER A 186 13.18 -17.51 -6.09
C SER A 186 12.44 -18.13 -7.27
N ASP A 187 11.11 -18.22 -7.17
CA ASP A 187 10.27 -18.72 -8.26
C ASP A 187 10.13 -17.69 -9.39
N ASN A 188 10.15 -16.39 -9.04
CA ASN A 188 10.23 -15.29 -9.99
C ASN A 188 11.07 -14.14 -9.40
N CYS A 189 11.70 -13.37 -10.27
CA CYS A 189 12.20 -12.05 -9.97
C CYS A 189 11.24 -11.01 -10.56
N ILE A 190 10.74 -10.11 -9.74
CA ILE A 190 9.75 -9.09 -10.12
C ILE A 190 10.42 -7.72 -10.11
N GLU A 191 10.27 -7.00 -11.21
CA GLU A 191 10.81 -5.66 -11.38
C GLU A 191 9.68 -4.61 -11.41
N ILE A 192 9.84 -3.54 -10.64
CA ILE A 192 8.95 -2.37 -10.73
C ILE A 192 9.41 -1.51 -11.92
N PRO A 193 8.55 -1.24 -12.92
CA PRO A 193 8.93 -0.39 -14.05
C PRO A 193 9.37 1.01 -13.58
N GLN A 194 10.56 1.44 -13.99
CA GLN A 194 11.13 2.74 -13.65
C GLN A 194 11.64 3.44 -14.91
N LEU A 195 11.25 4.70 -15.10
CA LEU A 195 11.60 5.52 -16.27
C LEU A 195 12.46 6.75 -15.88
N GLY A 196 12.86 6.82 -14.63
CA GLY A 196 13.58 7.96 -14.08
C GLY A 196 15.10 7.83 -14.19
N THR A 197 15.81 8.76 -13.57
CA THR A 197 17.29 8.83 -13.58
C THR A 197 17.93 8.04 -12.43
N LYS A 198 17.14 7.54 -11.48
CA LYS A 198 17.65 6.79 -10.31
C LYS A 198 17.57 5.30 -10.58
N HIS A 199 18.54 4.57 -10.01
CA HIS A 199 18.67 3.13 -10.23
C HIS A 199 17.65 2.31 -9.43
N SER A 200 17.12 2.85 -8.31
CA SER A 200 16.19 2.13 -7.45
C SER A 200 15.22 3.07 -6.73
N LEU A 201 14.10 2.52 -6.28
CA LEU A 201 13.17 3.14 -5.33
C LEU A 201 13.63 2.85 -3.88
N ASN A 202 13.19 3.70 -2.95
CA ASN A 202 13.30 3.39 -1.53
C ASN A 202 12.51 2.10 -1.22
N ILE A 203 13.08 1.22 -0.39
CA ILE A 203 12.49 -0.10 -0.09
C ILE A 203 11.06 0.00 0.46
N SER A 204 10.77 0.95 1.36
CA SER A 204 9.41 1.09 1.90
C SER A 204 8.40 1.54 0.85
N VAL A 205 8.84 2.32 -0.15
CA VAL A 205 8.04 2.69 -1.31
C VAL A 205 7.83 1.49 -2.22
N SER A 206 8.90 0.75 -2.56
CA SER A 206 8.81 -0.49 -3.34
C SER A 206 7.85 -1.49 -2.70
N CYS A 207 7.95 -1.66 -1.38
CA CYS A 207 7.06 -2.51 -0.62
C CYS A 207 5.59 -2.07 -0.76
N GLY A 208 5.31 -0.78 -0.63
CA GLY A 208 3.97 -0.24 -0.81
C GLY A 208 3.39 -0.50 -2.20
N VAL A 209 4.20 -0.29 -3.25
CA VAL A 209 3.80 -0.51 -4.64
C VAL A 209 3.51 -1.99 -4.90
N VAL A 210 4.42 -2.88 -4.52
CA VAL A 210 4.28 -4.33 -4.76
C VAL A 210 3.13 -4.92 -3.95
N LEU A 211 3.01 -4.56 -2.67
CA LEU A 211 1.92 -5.08 -1.82
C LEU A 211 0.55 -4.60 -2.30
N TRP A 212 0.44 -3.35 -2.76
CA TRP A 212 -0.81 -2.85 -3.34
C TRP A 212 -1.18 -3.59 -4.62
N ASP A 213 -0.24 -3.77 -5.54
CA ASP A 213 -0.48 -4.48 -6.80
C ASP A 213 -0.94 -5.93 -6.56
N LEU A 214 -0.20 -6.67 -5.73
CA LEU A 214 -0.56 -8.05 -5.38
C LEU A 214 -1.88 -8.13 -4.61
N PHE A 215 -2.13 -7.20 -3.68
CA PHE A 215 -3.41 -7.13 -2.95
C PHE A 215 -4.60 -6.98 -3.89
N VAL A 216 -4.50 -6.08 -4.87
CA VAL A 216 -5.57 -5.87 -5.87
C VAL A 216 -5.75 -7.07 -6.78
N LYS A 217 -4.67 -7.76 -7.16
CA LYS A 217 -4.72 -8.95 -8.02
C LYS A 217 -5.28 -10.20 -7.32
N ILE A 218 -5.14 -10.27 -5.98
CA ILE A 218 -5.60 -11.42 -5.17
C ILE A 218 -7.08 -11.29 -4.77
N ASN A 219 -7.59 -10.06 -4.56
CA ASN A 219 -8.95 -9.77 -4.12
C ASN A 219 -9.86 -9.33 -5.25
#